data_a0deed9dea0f11c276aa55578812975e
#
_entry.id   a0deed9dea0f11c276aa55578812975e
#
_cell.length_a   1.000
_cell.length_b   1.000
_cell.length_c   1.000
_cell.angle_alpha   90.00
_cell.angle_beta   90.00
_cell.angle_gamma   90.00
#
_symmetry.space_group_name_H-M   'P 1'
#
loop_
_entity.id
_entity.type
_entity.pdbx_description
1 polymer ?
#
loop_
_entity_poly.entity_id
_entity_poly.type
_entity_poly.pdbx_seq_one_letter_code
_entity_poly.pdbx_strand_id
1 'polypeptide(L)'
;FVLGACIGTTFSLDFELFTAVLLAFVGADVEEPLNNAPAVLTSVARLRSRLRVFVNGGSLHPPATTNRLFALYDRILRPKAMDGGAFHPKVWALRFDPVVRPERHGVEPIYRLLTASRNVTDSGCWELGALFEGTRRTGTQKFGADVAAFCRKVAASRDLPKALWKLIEELKYVEFVAPREAAQGLRFDWQWPGDRVLVNRLPRTISRALMISPFLRTDFLKRLCDRTDALTLVSTQDELDQLSDETHERLANARVFVV
;
A
#
# COMPACT_ATOMS: atom_id res chain seq x y z
N PHE A 1 -9.57 8.17 -19.71
CA PHE A 1 -9.35 6.91 -18.98
C PHE A 1 -10.35 6.79 -17.84
N VAL A 2 -10.78 5.56 -17.55
CA VAL A 2 -11.68 5.22 -16.45
C VAL A 2 -11.04 4.09 -15.62
N LEU A 3 -11.37 3.99 -14.34
CA LEU A 3 -10.89 2.89 -13.51
C LEU A 3 -11.38 1.55 -14.05
N GLY A 4 -10.47 0.72 -14.53
CA GLY A 4 -10.72 -0.65 -15.00
C GLY A 4 -10.65 -1.67 -13.89
N ALA A 5 -9.65 -1.56 -13.00
CA ALA A 5 -9.46 -2.44 -11.84
C ALA A 5 -8.56 -1.78 -10.80
N CYS A 6 -8.78 -2.09 -9.50
CA CYS A 6 -7.94 -1.63 -8.41
C CYS A 6 -7.91 -2.62 -7.25
N ILE A 7 -6.71 -2.92 -6.77
CA ILE A 7 -6.45 -3.61 -5.51
C ILE A 7 -5.74 -2.63 -4.59
N GLY A 8 -6.39 -2.25 -3.49
CA GLY A 8 -5.84 -1.37 -2.47
C GLY A 8 -5.60 -2.10 -1.16
N THR A 9 -4.64 -1.61 -0.38
CA THR A 9 -4.37 -2.08 0.98
C THR A 9 -4.19 -0.88 1.91
N THR A 10 -4.66 -0.99 3.14
CA THR A 10 -4.46 0.00 4.19
C THR A 10 -4.52 -0.68 5.56
N PHE A 11 -3.87 -0.12 6.57
CA PHE A 11 -4.01 -0.63 7.93
C PHE A 11 -5.33 -0.16 8.55
N SER A 12 -5.58 1.14 8.56
CA SER A 12 -6.84 1.73 9.04
C SER A 12 -7.55 2.49 7.91
N LEU A 13 -8.84 2.68 8.07
CA LEU A 13 -9.68 3.30 7.06
C LEU A 13 -10.75 4.15 7.72
N ASP A 14 -10.81 5.41 7.32
CA ASP A 14 -11.92 6.32 7.56
C ASP A 14 -12.96 6.19 6.46
N PHE A 15 -14.22 6.00 6.85
CA PHE A 15 -15.31 5.75 5.90
C PHE A 15 -15.69 6.98 5.09
N GLU A 16 -15.55 8.18 5.64
CA GLU A 16 -15.87 9.42 4.95
C GLU A 16 -14.86 9.71 3.87
N LEU A 17 -13.58 9.63 4.22
CA LEU A 17 -12.49 9.78 3.25
C LEU A 17 -12.56 8.68 2.18
N PHE A 18 -12.88 7.45 2.56
CA PHE A 18 -13.04 6.37 1.60
C PHE A 18 -14.20 6.62 0.63
N THR A 19 -15.28 7.23 1.10
CA THR A 19 -16.38 7.66 0.22
C THR A 19 -15.89 8.65 -0.83
N ALA A 20 -15.09 9.63 -0.43
CA ALA A 20 -14.47 10.58 -1.38
C ALA A 20 -13.60 9.87 -2.42
N VAL A 21 -12.81 8.86 -2.00
CA VAL A 21 -12.00 8.03 -2.91
C VAL A 21 -12.87 7.29 -3.91
N LEU A 22 -14.01 6.70 -3.48
CA LEU A 22 -14.93 6.01 -4.39
C LEU A 22 -15.53 6.96 -5.43
N LEU A 23 -15.93 8.15 -5.02
CA LEU A 23 -16.48 9.17 -5.90
C LEU A 23 -15.45 9.66 -6.91
N ALA A 24 -14.22 9.91 -6.46
CA ALA A 24 -13.12 10.29 -7.34
C ALA A 24 -12.84 9.22 -8.40
N PHE A 25 -12.92 7.93 -8.07
CA PHE A 25 -12.70 6.84 -9.03
C PHE A 25 -13.77 6.76 -10.12
N VAL A 26 -14.96 7.27 -9.89
CA VAL A 26 -16.01 7.34 -10.93
C VAL A 26 -16.09 8.69 -11.63
N GLY A 27 -15.22 9.63 -11.24
CA GLY A 27 -15.19 10.98 -11.80
C GLY A 27 -16.38 11.84 -11.35
N ALA A 28 -16.95 11.55 -10.18
CA ALA A 28 -17.97 12.39 -9.58
C ALA A 28 -17.30 13.57 -8.89
N ASP A 29 -17.68 14.77 -9.29
CA ASP A 29 -17.35 16.01 -8.59
C ASP A 29 -18.47 16.29 -7.58
N VAL A 30 -18.15 16.08 -6.30
CA VAL A 30 -19.13 16.23 -5.22
C VAL A 30 -18.49 16.98 -4.07
N GLU A 31 -18.97 18.18 -3.81
CA GLU A 31 -18.49 19.05 -2.71
C GLU A 31 -18.76 18.41 -1.33
N GLU A 32 -19.87 17.70 -1.19
CA GLU A 32 -20.27 17.02 0.06
C GLU A 32 -20.60 15.53 -0.21
N PRO A 33 -19.60 14.64 -0.22
CA PRO A 33 -19.78 13.25 -0.61
C PRO A 33 -20.88 12.49 0.13
N LEU A 34 -21.00 12.70 1.43
CA LEU A 34 -21.95 11.96 2.28
C LEU A 34 -23.39 12.40 2.10
N ASN A 35 -23.62 13.61 1.63
CA ASN A 35 -24.96 14.16 1.43
C ASN A 35 -25.57 13.75 0.08
N ASN A 36 -24.76 13.11 -0.79
CA ASN A 36 -25.22 12.64 -2.10
C ASN A 36 -25.37 11.11 -2.17
N ALA A 37 -26.33 10.57 -1.46
CA ALA A 37 -26.61 9.14 -1.41
C ALA A 37 -26.75 8.48 -2.82
N PRO A 38 -27.45 9.07 -3.82
CA PRO A 38 -27.52 8.48 -5.15
C PRO A 38 -26.17 8.35 -5.85
N ALA A 39 -25.28 9.35 -5.70
CA ALA A 39 -23.93 9.31 -6.27
C ALA A 39 -23.09 8.22 -5.61
N VAL A 40 -23.14 8.08 -4.29
CA VAL A 40 -22.46 7.02 -3.54
C VAL A 40 -22.94 5.65 -3.97
N LEU A 41 -24.26 5.42 -4.03
CA LEU A 41 -24.87 4.15 -4.48
C LEU A 41 -24.41 3.78 -5.89
N THR A 42 -24.43 4.75 -6.81
CA THR A 42 -24.00 4.55 -8.19
C THR A 42 -22.50 4.19 -8.25
N SER A 43 -21.67 4.88 -7.46
CA SER A 43 -20.22 4.63 -7.38
C SER A 43 -19.93 3.23 -6.85
N VAL A 44 -20.55 2.82 -5.76
CA VAL A 44 -20.41 1.47 -5.20
C VAL A 44 -20.86 0.42 -6.20
N ALA A 45 -22.00 0.62 -6.87
CA ALA A 45 -22.51 -0.31 -7.87
C ALA A 45 -21.54 -0.51 -9.06
N ARG A 46 -20.90 0.58 -9.51
CA ARG A 46 -19.90 0.55 -10.59
C ARG A 46 -18.59 -0.09 -10.17
N LEU A 47 -18.15 0.15 -8.93
CA LEU A 47 -16.83 -0.25 -8.45
C LEU A 47 -16.79 -1.64 -7.82
N ARG A 48 -17.93 -2.20 -7.37
CA ARG A 48 -17.99 -3.50 -6.69
C ARG A 48 -17.35 -4.67 -7.44
N SER A 49 -17.29 -4.61 -8.76
CA SER A 49 -16.65 -5.62 -9.61
C SER A 49 -15.21 -5.27 -10.03
N ARG A 50 -14.74 -4.06 -9.70
CA ARG A 50 -13.46 -3.51 -10.16
C ARG A 50 -12.53 -3.07 -9.04
N LEU A 51 -13.02 -3.03 -7.79
CA LEU A 51 -12.27 -2.54 -6.64
C LEU A 51 -12.38 -3.52 -5.48
N ARG A 52 -11.25 -3.80 -4.83
CA ARG A 52 -11.15 -4.40 -3.50
C ARG A 52 -10.11 -3.66 -2.69
N VAL A 53 -10.45 -3.33 -1.45
CA VAL A 53 -9.53 -2.74 -0.48
C VAL A 53 -9.44 -3.66 0.71
N PHE A 54 -8.23 -4.12 0.99
CA PHE A 54 -7.93 -5.00 2.10
C PHE A 54 -7.48 -4.15 3.30
N VAL A 55 -8.11 -4.35 4.44
CA VAL A 55 -7.92 -3.54 5.65
C VAL A 55 -7.58 -4.47 6.81
N ASN A 56 -6.74 -4.04 7.75
CA ASN A 56 -6.50 -4.81 8.98
C ASN A 56 -7.80 -5.01 9.76
N GLY A 57 -8.10 -6.26 10.13
CA GLY A 57 -9.40 -6.65 10.65
C GLY A 57 -9.83 -5.95 11.95
N GLY A 58 -8.87 -5.50 12.77
CA GLY A 58 -9.14 -4.75 14.01
C GLY A 58 -9.12 -3.23 13.87
N SER A 59 -8.93 -2.69 12.66
CA SER A 59 -8.66 -1.27 12.43
C SER A 59 -9.69 -0.59 11.51
N LEU A 60 -10.86 -1.18 11.40
CA LEU A 60 -12.04 -0.54 10.82
C LEU A 60 -12.71 0.24 11.93
N HIS A 61 -12.65 1.55 11.86
CA HIS A 61 -13.36 2.42 12.78
C HIS A 61 -14.76 2.71 12.22
N PRO A 62 -15.83 2.22 12.87
CA PRO A 62 -17.17 2.60 12.46
C PRO A 62 -17.31 4.12 12.61
N PRO A 63 -17.95 4.80 11.65
CA PRO A 63 -18.16 6.23 11.73
C PRO A 63 -19.07 6.57 12.92
N ALA A 64 -18.92 7.76 13.48
CA ALA A 64 -19.74 8.27 14.57
C ALA A 64 -21.24 8.36 14.19
N THR A 65 -21.52 8.44 12.88
CA THR A 65 -22.89 8.50 12.35
C THR A 65 -23.29 7.13 11.76
N THR A 66 -24.48 6.64 12.11
CA THR A 66 -25.07 5.43 11.56
C THR A 66 -25.59 5.65 10.14
N ASN A 67 -24.70 5.94 9.20
CA ASN A 67 -25.07 6.04 7.80
C ASN A 67 -25.19 4.63 7.19
N ARG A 68 -26.41 4.23 6.82
CA ARG A 68 -26.70 2.91 6.22
C ARG A 68 -25.96 2.65 4.91
N LEU A 69 -25.46 3.68 4.25
CA LEU A 69 -24.65 3.57 3.03
C LEU A 69 -23.34 2.80 3.27
N PHE A 70 -22.80 2.84 4.47
CA PHE A 70 -21.55 2.13 4.79
C PHE A 70 -21.70 0.60 4.74
N ALA A 71 -22.91 0.08 4.95
CA ALA A 71 -23.17 -1.34 4.77
C ALA A 71 -22.94 -1.85 3.33
N LEU A 72 -22.93 -0.94 2.35
CA LEU A 72 -22.66 -1.28 0.96
C LEU A 72 -21.18 -1.51 0.69
N TYR A 73 -20.30 -1.05 1.57
CA TYR A 73 -18.85 -1.19 1.41
C TYR A 73 -18.37 -2.61 1.70
N ASP A 74 -19.20 -3.49 2.27
CA ASP A 74 -18.92 -4.93 2.44
C ASP A 74 -18.55 -5.61 1.13
N ARG A 75 -19.02 -5.08 -0.01
CA ARG A 75 -18.70 -5.57 -1.34
C ARG A 75 -17.32 -5.16 -1.83
N ILE A 76 -16.73 -4.12 -1.24
CA ILE A 76 -15.46 -3.51 -1.65
C ILE A 76 -14.39 -3.75 -0.60
N LEU A 77 -14.71 -3.55 0.68
CA LEU A 77 -13.80 -3.75 1.80
C LEU A 77 -13.66 -5.23 2.15
N ARG A 78 -12.44 -5.64 2.48
CA ARG A 78 -12.12 -6.99 2.93
C ARG A 78 -11.21 -6.93 4.15
N PRO A 79 -11.73 -7.24 5.34
CA PRO A 79 -10.88 -7.33 6.51
C PRO A 79 -9.88 -8.49 6.36
N LYS A 80 -8.64 -8.24 6.78
CA LYS A 80 -7.55 -9.21 6.86
C LYS A 80 -7.15 -9.40 8.31
N ALA A 81 -7.26 -10.62 8.79
CA ALA A 81 -6.62 -11.06 10.03
C ALA A 81 -5.23 -11.63 9.69
N MET A 82 -4.27 -11.40 10.57
CA MET A 82 -2.91 -11.91 10.45
C MET A 82 -2.55 -12.65 11.72
N ASP A 83 -2.11 -13.88 11.59
CA ASP A 83 -1.59 -14.64 12.72
C ASP A 83 -0.21 -14.09 13.13
N GLY A 84 -0.12 -13.58 14.35
CA GLY A 84 1.15 -13.07 14.90
C GLY A 84 1.60 -11.71 14.35
N GLY A 85 0.68 -10.81 14.03
CA GLY A 85 1.03 -9.47 13.57
C GLY A 85 -0.15 -8.66 13.06
N ALA A 86 0.14 -7.53 12.43
CA ALA A 86 -0.84 -6.65 11.83
C ALA A 86 -0.71 -6.64 10.29
N PHE A 87 -1.84 -6.56 9.60
CA PHE A 87 -1.87 -6.31 8.15
C PHE A 87 -1.64 -4.82 7.89
N HIS A 88 -0.40 -4.43 7.57
CA HIS A 88 0.00 -3.02 7.57
C HIS A 88 0.48 -2.44 6.22
N PRO A 89 0.30 -3.09 5.06
CA PRO A 89 0.71 -2.49 3.79
C PRO A 89 -0.23 -1.34 3.39
N LYS A 90 0.34 -0.35 2.68
CA LYS A 90 -0.37 0.78 2.08
C LYS A 90 0.04 0.88 0.62
N VAL A 91 -0.52 -0.03 -0.17
CA VAL A 91 -0.19 -0.23 -1.59
C VAL A 91 -1.48 -0.25 -2.41
N TRP A 92 -1.50 0.49 -3.50
CA TRP A 92 -2.61 0.53 -4.44
C TRP A 92 -2.11 0.21 -5.84
N ALA A 93 -2.56 -0.90 -6.39
CA ALA A 93 -2.31 -1.28 -7.78
C ALA A 93 -3.58 -1.00 -8.60
N LEU A 94 -3.44 -0.14 -9.61
CA LEU A 94 -4.55 0.37 -10.40
C LEU A 94 -4.31 0.11 -11.89
N ARG A 95 -5.39 -0.15 -12.58
CA ARG A 95 -5.45 -0.17 -14.04
C ARG A 95 -6.52 0.82 -14.50
N PHE A 96 -6.15 1.66 -15.44
CA PHE A 96 -7.05 2.58 -16.11
C PHE A 96 -7.23 2.18 -17.57
N ASP A 97 -8.47 1.96 -17.94
CA ASP A 97 -8.84 1.64 -19.32
C ASP A 97 -9.11 2.92 -20.10
N PRO A 98 -8.71 3.00 -21.39
CA PRO A 98 -9.06 4.12 -22.22
C PRO A 98 -10.58 4.16 -22.41
N VAL A 99 -11.13 5.37 -22.39
CA VAL A 99 -12.50 5.58 -22.87
C VAL A 99 -12.48 5.39 -24.38
N VAL A 100 -13.09 4.30 -24.87
CA VAL A 100 -13.14 3.97 -26.29
C VAL A 100 -13.96 5.05 -27.00
N ARG A 101 -13.27 5.89 -27.78
CA ARG A 101 -13.90 6.71 -28.83
C ARG A 101 -13.64 6.02 -30.16
N PRO A 102 -14.61 6.00 -31.11
CA PRO A 102 -14.46 5.32 -32.40
C PRO A 102 -13.19 5.69 -33.16
N GLU A 103 -12.66 6.89 -32.90
CA GLU A 103 -11.51 7.48 -33.61
C GLU A 103 -10.15 7.15 -33.00
N ARG A 104 -10.10 6.46 -31.84
CA ARG A 104 -8.86 6.13 -31.10
C ARG A 104 -8.69 4.63 -30.94
N HIS A 105 -8.42 3.94 -32.04
CA HIS A 105 -7.95 2.55 -31.99
C HIS A 105 -6.50 2.52 -31.50
N GLY A 106 -6.19 1.61 -30.58
CA GLY A 106 -4.81 1.30 -30.16
C GLY A 106 -4.30 2.00 -28.90
N VAL A 107 -5.16 2.69 -28.13
CA VAL A 107 -4.72 3.24 -26.82
C VAL A 107 -4.69 2.11 -25.79
N GLU A 108 -3.51 1.84 -25.28
CA GLU A 108 -3.28 0.80 -24.25
C GLU A 108 -3.72 1.27 -22.86
N PRO A 109 -4.12 0.34 -21.97
CA PRO A 109 -4.33 0.65 -20.55
C PRO A 109 -3.08 1.21 -19.86
N ILE A 110 -3.30 2.12 -18.91
CA ILE A 110 -2.26 2.66 -18.04
C ILE A 110 -2.36 1.96 -16.69
N TYR A 111 -1.21 1.57 -16.15
CA TYR A 111 -1.10 0.98 -14.82
C TYR A 111 -0.44 1.96 -13.87
N ARG A 112 -0.95 2.04 -12.65
CA ARG A 112 -0.36 2.84 -11.59
C ARG A 112 -0.15 2.00 -10.36
N LEU A 113 0.98 2.21 -9.71
CA LEU A 113 1.29 1.67 -8.40
C LEU A 113 1.54 2.85 -7.47
N LEU A 114 0.72 2.96 -6.44
CA LEU A 114 0.92 3.91 -5.35
C LEU A 114 1.37 3.13 -4.12
N THR A 115 2.46 3.56 -3.50
CA THR A 115 2.89 3.13 -2.17
C THR A 115 2.94 4.35 -1.26
N ALA A 116 2.48 4.22 -0.04
CA ALA A 116 2.43 5.34 0.90
C ALA A 116 2.75 4.88 2.33
N SER A 117 3.18 5.81 3.17
CA SER A 117 3.20 5.63 4.62
C SER A 117 1.81 5.85 5.23
N ARG A 118 0.95 6.63 4.55
CA ARG A 118 -0.38 7.02 4.99
C ARG A 118 -1.42 5.91 4.85
N ASN A 119 -2.25 5.78 5.87
CA ASN A 119 -3.52 5.05 5.79
C ASN A 119 -4.58 5.87 5.04
N VAL A 120 -5.72 5.27 4.77
CA VAL A 120 -6.91 6.00 4.25
C VAL A 120 -7.63 6.64 5.44
N THR A 121 -6.96 7.62 6.05
CA THR A 121 -7.45 8.35 7.23
C THR A 121 -7.13 9.84 7.09
N ASP A 122 -7.96 10.68 7.70
CA ASP A 122 -7.67 12.09 7.83
C ASP A 122 -6.69 12.30 8.99
N SER A 123 -5.45 12.63 8.67
CA SER A 123 -4.41 12.94 9.66
C SER A 123 -3.50 14.05 9.15
N GLY A 124 -3.09 14.96 10.03
CA GLY A 124 -2.17 16.04 9.72
C GLY A 124 -0.69 15.68 9.77
N CYS A 125 -0.35 14.39 9.74
CA CYS A 125 1.05 13.92 9.83
C CYS A 125 1.81 14.08 8.52
N TRP A 126 3.13 14.20 8.62
CA TRP A 126 4.04 14.06 7.48
C TRP A 126 3.98 12.65 6.91
N GLU A 127 3.85 12.56 5.61
CA GLU A 127 3.69 11.28 4.91
C GLU A 127 4.63 11.20 3.70
N LEU A 128 5.08 9.97 3.43
CA LEU A 128 5.82 9.66 2.22
C LEU A 128 4.94 8.85 1.28
N GLY A 129 4.98 9.19 0.00
CA GLY A 129 4.29 8.45 -1.03
C GLY A 129 5.10 8.40 -2.32
N ALA A 130 4.94 7.31 -3.06
CA ALA A 130 5.52 7.17 -4.38
C ALA A 130 4.45 6.65 -5.35
N LEU A 131 4.31 7.34 -6.47
CA LEU A 131 3.43 6.95 -7.57
C LEU A 131 4.28 6.55 -8.77
N PHE A 132 4.08 5.34 -9.25
CA PHE A 132 4.72 4.81 -10.45
C PHE A 132 3.66 4.60 -11.53
N GLU A 133 3.94 5.06 -12.73
CA GLU A 133 3.12 4.76 -13.90
C GLU A 133 3.84 3.74 -14.78
N GLY A 134 3.09 2.87 -15.41
CA GLY A 134 3.63 1.81 -16.23
C GLY A 134 2.71 1.39 -17.37
N THR A 135 3.31 0.72 -18.34
CA THR A 135 2.64 0.17 -19.53
C THR A 135 3.02 -1.30 -19.71
N ARG A 136 2.16 -2.06 -20.38
CA ARG A 136 2.48 -3.47 -20.68
C ARG A 136 3.61 -3.59 -21.70
N ARG A 137 4.43 -4.62 -21.50
CA ARG A 137 5.50 -5.02 -22.43
C ARG A 137 5.34 -6.48 -22.82
N THR A 138 6.04 -6.87 -23.87
CA THR A 138 6.22 -8.27 -24.23
C THR A 138 7.24 -8.89 -23.28
N GLY A 139 6.83 -9.85 -22.47
CA GLY A 139 7.71 -10.51 -21.51
C GLY A 139 7.54 -9.99 -20.08
N THR A 140 7.94 -10.83 -19.14
CA THR A 140 7.78 -10.58 -17.71
C THR A 140 8.73 -9.48 -17.23
N GLN A 141 8.19 -8.49 -16.54
CA GLN A 141 8.92 -7.43 -15.89
C GLN A 141 9.12 -7.76 -14.42
N LYS A 142 10.37 -7.79 -13.93
CA LYS A 142 10.65 -8.24 -12.56
C LYS A 142 9.89 -7.48 -11.50
N PHE A 143 9.93 -6.15 -11.53
CA PHE A 143 9.22 -5.30 -10.56
C PHE A 143 7.71 -5.54 -10.62
N GLY A 144 7.13 -5.57 -11.82
CA GLY A 144 5.70 -5.85 -12.01
C GLY A 144 5.30 -7.25 -11.54
N ALA A 145 6.17 -8.25 -11.73
CA ALA A 145 5.94 -9.61 -11.24
C ALA A 145 5.93 -9.69 -9.70
N ASP A 146 6.81 -8.94 -9.03
CA ASP A 146 6.85 -8.87 -7.57
C ASP A 146 5.58 -8.18 -7.01
N VAL A 147 5.10 -7.10 -7.67
CA VAL A 147 3.82 -6.46 -7.35
C VAL A 147 2.65 -7.42 -7.57
N ALA A 148 2.63 -8.18 -8.68
CA ALA A 148 1.62 -9.19 -8.95
C ALA A 148 1.58 -10.29 -7.89
N ALA A 149 2.76 -10.76 -7.44
CA ALA A 149 2.89 -11.76 -6.39
C ALA A 149 2.32 -11.25 -5.05
N PHE A 150 2.63 -10.00 -4.68
CA PHE A 150 2.04 -9.34 -3.53
C PHE A 150 0.51 -9.27 -3.63
N CYS A 151 -0.02 -8.73 -4.73
CA CYS A 151 -1.46 -8.61 -4.94
C CYS A 151 -2.16 -9.99 -4.87
N ARG A 152 -1.55 -11.02 -5.44
CA ARG A 152 -2.07 -12.39 -5.38
C ARG A 152 -2.10 -12.94 -3.96
N LYS A 153 -1.06 -12.69 -3.17
CA LYS A 153 -0.99 -13.12 -1.76
C LYS A 153 -2.03 -12.39 -0.90
N VAL A 154 -2.20 -11.08 -1.11
CA VAL A 154 -3.22 -10.28 -0.43
C VAL A 154 -4.62 -10.76 -0.79
N ALA A 155 -4.86 -10.99 -2.08
CA ALA A 155 -6.15 -11.36 -2.63
C ALA A 155 -6.48 -12.87 -2.52
N ALA A 156 -5.73 -13.66 -1.74
CA ALA A 156 -5.90 -15.12 -1.60
C ALA A 156 -7.32 -15.54 -1.16
N SER A 157 -8.33 -15.20 -1.97
CA SER A 157 -9.76 -15.43 -1.79
C SER A 157 -10.33 -15.91 -3.13
N ARG A 158 -11.19 -16.93 -3.07
CA ARG A 158 -11.88 -17.46 -4.26
C ARG A 158 -12.89 -16.47 -4.86
N ASP A 159 -13.30 -15.45 -4.10
CA ASP A 159 -14.37 -14.51 -4.48
C ASP A 159 -13.86 -13.21 -5.11
N LEU A 160 -12.64 -13.22 -5.68
CA LEU A 160 -12.11 -12.05 -6.35
C LEU A 160 -12.75 -11.89 -7.74
N PRO A 161 -13.30 -10.69 -8.08
CA PRO A 161 -13.87 -10.42 -9.40
C PRO A 161 -12.88 -10.66 -10.54
N LYS A 162 -13.38 -11.08 -11.70
CA LYS A 162 -12.57 -11.36 -12.90
C LYS A 162 -11.67 -10.18 -13.30
N ALA A 163 -12.14 -8.94 -13.17
CA ALA A 163 -11.35 -7.75 -13.50
C ALA A 163 -10.09 -7.63 -12.62
N LEU A 164 -10.18 -8.01 -11.35
CA LEU A 164 -9.06 -7.96 -10.42
C LEU A 164 -8.07 -9.12 -10.64
N TRP A 165 -8.56 -10.31 -10.99
CA TRP A 165 -7.68 -11.39 -11.44
C TRP A 165 -6.92 -11.01 -12.70
N LYS A 166 -7.61 -10.39 -13.67
CA LYS A 166 -6.99 -9.85 -14.88
C LYS A 166 -5.90 -8.84 -14.55
N LEU A 167 -6.16 -7.90 -13.64
CA LEU A 167 -5.14 -6.94 -13.17
C LEU A 167 -3.90 -7.67 -12.62
N ILE A 168 -4.07 -8.64 -11.72
CA ILE A 168 -2.96 -9.40 -11.14
C ILE A 168 -2.13 -10.11 -12.22
N GLU A 169 -2.78 -10.71 -13.21
CA GLU A 169 -2.07 -11.39 -14.30
C GLU A 169 -1.33 -10.42 -15.22
N GLU A 170 -1.91 -9.26 -15.49
CA GLU A 170 -1.32 -8.24 -16.35
C GLU A 170 -0.13 -7.53 -15.70
N LEU A 171 -0.17 -7.31 -14.38
CA LEU A 171 0.91 -6.67 -13.64
C LEU A 171 2.28 -7.31 -13.87
N LYS A 172 2.35 -8.62 -14.12
CA LYS A 172 3.61 -9.33 -14.44
C LYS A 172 4.35 -8.77 -15.65
N TYR A 173 3.59 -8.16 -16.56
CA TYR A 173 4.10 -7.64 -17.83
C TYR A 173 4.22 -6.12 -17.83
N VAL A 174 3.92 -5.45 -16.70
CA VAL A 174 3.98 -4.01 -16.61
C VAL A 174 5.39 -3.54 -16.28
N GLU A 175 5.96 -2.75 -17.16
CA GLU A 175 7.16 -1.97 -16.90
C GLU A 175 6.77 -0.66 -16.23
N PHE A 176 7.08 -0.52 -14.94
CA PHE A 176 6.89 0.71 -14.21
C PHE A 176 8.09 1.64 -14.40
N VAL A 177 7.83 2.90 -14.68
CA VAL A 177 8.87 3.91 -14.87
C VAL A 177 9.46 4.29 -13.52
N ALA A 178 10.77 4.12 -13.38
CA ALA A 178 11.51 4.58 -12.21
C ALA A 178 11.58 6.11 -12.19
N PRO A 179 11.49 6.77 -11.03
CA PRO A 179 11.89 8.16 -10.90
C PRO A 179 13.35 8.36 -11.36
N ARG A 180 13.65 9.53 -11.90
CA ARG A 180 15.01 9.81 -12.42
C ARG A 180 16.10 9.65 -11.36
N GLU A 181 15.74 9.87 -10.11
CA GLU A 181 16.60 9.75 -8.93
C GLU A 181 16.91 8.30 -8.55
N ALA A 182 16.11 7.34 -9.03
CA ALA A 182 16.30 5.92 -8.77
C ALA A 182 17.22 5.25 -9.81
N ALA A 183 18.46 5.72 -9.90
CA ALA A 183 19.45 5.30 -10.91
C ALA A 183 19.77 3.79 -10.88
N GLN A 184 19.52 3.07 -9.78
CA GLN A 184 19.78 1.64 -9.63
C GLN A 184 18.58 0.76 -9.94
N GLY A 185 17.49 1.33 -10.45
CA GLY A 185 16.26 0.64 -10.76
C GLY A 185 15.33 0.46 -9.56
N LEU A 186 14.18 -0.15 -9.80
CA LEU A 186 13.14 -0.37 -8.81
C LEU A 186 13.16 -1.80 -8.29
N ARG A 187 12.89 -1.95 -7.01
CA ARG A 187 12.66 -3.23 -6.35
C ARG A 187 11.43 -3.11 -5.46
N PHE A 188 10.52 -4.10 -5.55
CA PHE A 188 9.34 -4.18 -4.69
C PHE A 188 9.55 -5.32 -3.69
N ASP A 189 9.81 -4.97 -2.45
CA ASP A 189 9.98 -5.92 -1.35
C ASP A 189 8.80 -5.82 -0.38
N TRP A 190 8.32 -6.95 0.05
CA TRP A 190 7.24 -7.08 1.04
C TRP A 190 7.50 -8.27 1.95
N GLN A 191 6.89 -8.25 3.12
CA GLN A 191 7.04 -9.29 4.13
C GLN A 191 5.67 -9.82 4.55
N TRP A 192 5.58 -11.13 4.71
CA TRP A 192 4.42 -11.82 5.24
C TRP A 192 4.81 -12.58 6.51
N PRO A 193 3.89 -12.84 7.50
CA PRO A 193 4.19 -13.70 8.65
C PRO A 193 4.75 -15.05 8.19
N GLY A 194 5.84 -15.47 8.83
CA GLY A 194 6.58 -16.67 8.44
C GLY A 194 7.63 -16.49 7.34
N ASP A 195 7.65 -15.35 6.65
CA ASP A 195 8.70 -15.05 5.68
C ASP A 195 10.03 -14.71 6.39
N ARG A 196 11.14 -14.81 5.62
CA ARG A 196 12.45 -14.37 6.11
C ARG A 196 12.43 -12.87 6.40
N VAL A 197 13.04 -12.49 7.51
CA VAL A 197 13.12 -11.09 7.93
C VAL A 197 13.69 -10.20 6.83
N LEU A 198 13.07 -9.05 6.59
CA LEU A 198 13.43 -8.09 5.52
C LEU A 198 14.92 -7.69 5.57
N VAL A 199 15.52 -7.62 6.77
CA VAL A 199 16.94 -7.31 6.95
C VAL A 199 17.86 -8.26 6.18
N ASN A 200 17.44 -9.50 5.92
CA ASN A 200 18.24 -10.46 5.14
C ASN A 200 18.34 -10.07 3.64
N ARG A 201 17.48 -9.16 3.19
CA ARG A 201 17.49 -8.60 1.83
C ARG A 201 18.33 -7.32 1.71
N LEU A 202 18.75 -6.74 2.84
CA LEU A 202 19.67 -5.61 2.86
C LEU A 202 21.09 -6.04 2.45
N PRO A 203 21.92 -5.11 1.94
CA PRO A 203 23.33 -5.37 1.69
C PRO A 203 24.02 -5.93 2.93
N ARG A 204 25.08 -6.73 2.72
CA ARG A 204 25.86 -7.27 3.85
C ARG A 204 26.59 -6.19 4.61
N THR A 205 27.01 -5.12 3.92
CA THR A 205 27.67 -3.96 4.49
C THR A 205 26.95 -2.71 4.03
N ILE A 206 26.66 -1.80 4.95
CA ILE A 206 25.94 -0.55 4.73
C ILE A 206 26.80 0.56 5.35
N SER A 207 27.34 1.46 4.51
CA SER A 207 28.17 2.57 4.99
C SER A 207 27.38 3.57 5.82
N ARG A 208 26.12 3.85 5.46
CA ARG A 208 25.23 4.74 6.22
C ARG A 208 23.80 4.24 6.14
N ALA A 209 23.08 4.24 7.28
CA ALA A 209 21.66 3.97 7.34
C ALA A 209 20.93 5.05 8.13
N LEU A 210 19.75 5.44 7.67
CA LEU A 210 18.77 6.20 8.41
C LEU A 210 17.56 5.29 8.65
N MET A 211 17.24 5.02 9.90
CA MET A 211 16.04 4.30 10.31
C MET A 211 15.12 5.25 11.06
N ILE A 212 13.91 5.44 10.53
CA ILE A 212 12.84 6.21 11.18
C ILE A 212 11.71 5.23 11.44
N SER A 213 11.43 4.93 12.70
CA SER A 213 10.40 3.97 13.05
C SER A 213 9.83 4.25 14.44
N PRO A 214 8.51 4.37 14.58
CA PRO A 214 7.85 4.47 15.88
C PRO A 214 7.75 3.13 16.61
N PHE A 215 8.18 2.03 15.98
CA PHE A 215 8.19 0.69 16.55
C PHE A 215 9.55 0.03 16.30
N LEU A 216 10.18 -0.50 17.37
CA LEU A 216 11.49 -1.12 17.26
C LEU A 216 11.40 -2.62 17.54
N ARG A 217 11.89 -3.41 16.59
CA ARG A 217 12.12 -4.85 16.81
C ARG A 217 13.58 -5.09 17.09
N THR A 218 13.88 -5.57 18.29
CA THR A 218 15.24 -5.85 18.77
C THR A 218 16.05 -6.68 17.78
N ASP A 219 15.49 -7.78 17.25
CA ASP A 219 16.19 -8.64 16.29
C ASP A 219 16.55 -7.95 14.98
N PHE A 220 15.65 -7.07 14.49
CA PHE A 220 15.92 -6.29 13.29
C PHE A 220 17.02 -5.28 13.54
N LEU A 221 16.91 -4.55 14.64
CA LEU A 221 17.83 -3.49 15.01
C LEU A 221 19.25 -4.04 15.24
N LYS A 222 19.40 -5.14 15.98
CA LYS A 222 20.69 -5.81 16.17
C LYS A 222 21.36 -6.16 14.83
N ARG A 223 20.60 -6.78 13.92
CA ARG A 223 21.12 -7.16 12.60
C ARG A 223 21.43 -5.95 11.70
N LEU A 224 20.73 -4.83 11.87
CA LEU A 224 21.01 -3.60 11.17
C LEU A 224 22.32 -2.98 11.70
N CYS A 225 22.49 -2.91 13.03
CA CYS A 225 23.73 -2.47 13.66
C CYS A 225 24.94 -3.28 13.19
N ASP A 226 24.83 -4.62 13.16
CA ASP A 226 25.92 -5.52 12.73
C ASP A 226 26.36 -5.29 11.26
N ARG A 227 25.56 -4.58 10.44
CA ARG A 227 25.83 -4.36 9.03
C ARG A 227 26.13 -2.92 8.65
N THR A 228 25.95 -2.00 9.60
CA THR A 228 25.96 -0.56 9.32
C THR A 228 27.11 0.12 10.04
N ASP A 229 27.96 0.81 9.28
CA ASP A 229 29.09 1.57 9.83
C ASP A 229 28.63 2.84 10.55
N ALA A 230 27.62 3.53 10.02
CA ALA A 230 27.06 4.73 10.59
C ALA A 230 25.51 4.69 10.56
N LEU A 231 24.89 4.38 11.70
CA LEU A 231 23.43 4.34 11.87
C LEU A 231 22.92 5.66 12.48
N THR A 232 21.87 6.20 11.87
CA THR A 232 21.01 7.21 12.48
C THR A 232 19.65 6.59 12.73
N LEU A 233 19.23 6.59 14.00
CA LEU A 233 17.93 6.05 14.44
C LEU A 233 17.04 7.20 14.94
N VAL A 234 15.82 7.25 14.47
CA VAL A 234 14.77 8.16 14.95
C VAL A 234 13.60 7.31 15.43
N SER A 235 13.23 7.42 16.70
CA SER A 235 12.15 6.63 17.31
C SER A 235 11.48 7.38 18.47
N THR A 236 10.47 6.76 19.09
CA THR A 236 9.84 7.27 20.31
C THR A 236 10.65 6.89 21.53
N GLN A 237 10.54 7.69 22.61
CA GLN A 237 11.23 7.39 23.89
C GLN A 237 10.79 6.03 24.45
N ASP A 238 9.47 5.76 24.42
CA ASP A 238 8.91 4.51 24.97
C ASP A 238 9.48 3.25 24.30
N GLU A 239 9.72 3.30 22.99
CA GLU A 239 10.31 2.17 22.24
C GLU A 239 11.81 2.00 22.56
N LEU A 240 12.53 3.11 22.75
CA LEU A 240 13.92 3.07 23.14
C LEU A 240 14.09 2.51 24.54
N ASP A 241 13.25 2.92 25.49
CA ASP A 241 13.28 2.46 26.88
C ASP A 241 12.97 0.95 27.03
N GLN A 242 12.28 0.36 26.05
CA GLN A 242 11.99 -1.08 26.02
C GLN A 242 13.14 -1.94 25.46
N LEU A 243 14.19 -1.32 24.92
CA LEU A 243 15.33 -2.05 24.41
C LEU A 243 16.16 -2.66 25.54
N SER A 244 16.74 -3.85 25.31
CA SER A 244 17.67 -4.48 26.28
C SER A 244 19.01 -3.74 26.32
N ASP A 245 19.70 -3.86 27.44
CA ASP A 245 21.06 -3.29 27.65
C ASP A 245 22.02 -3.68 26.52
N GLU A 246 22.00 -4.94 26.08
CA GLU A 246 22.78 -5.43 24.94
C GLU A 246 22.48 -4.65 23.64
N THR A 247 21.23 -4.24 23.45
CA THR A 247 20.82 -3.47 22.25
C THR A 247 21.28 -2.03 22.38
N HIS A 248 21.20 -1.44 23.57
CA HIS A 248 21.75 -0.11 23.86
C HIS A 248 23.26 -0.05 23.62
N GLU A 249 24.02 -1.08 24.09
CA GLU A 249 25.45 -1.17 23.79
C GLU A 249 25.75 -1.18 22.31
N ARG A 250 24.97 -1.89 21.48
CA ARG A 250 25.12 -1.89 20.03
C ARG A 250 24.80 -0.55 19.39
N LEU A 251 23.95 0.26 20.01
CA LEU A 251 23.60 1.61 19.58
C LEU A 251 24.57 2.68 20.06
N ALA A 252 25.60 2.34 20.86
CA ALA A 252 26.54 3.31 21.43
C ALA A 252 27.22 4.20 20.38
N ASN A 253 27.43 3.68 19.16
CA ASN A 253 28.00 4.42 18.03
C ASN A 253 26.94 5.00 17.06
N ALA A 254 25.67 4.78 17.34
CA ALA A 254 24.58 5.33 16.52
C ALA A 254 24.19 6.74 16.96
N ARG A 255 23.68 7.53 16.02
CA ARG A 255 23.01 8.79 16.36
C ARG A 255 21.56 8.48 16.62
N VAL A 256 21.10 8.68 17.85
CA VAL A 256 19.71 8.42 18.24
C VAL A 256 18.98 9.73 18.47
N PHE A 257 17.81 9.87 17.85
CA PHE A 257 16.91 11.01 18.00
C PHE A 257 15.55 10.52 18.48
N VAL A 258 14.95 11.30 19.37
CA VAL A 258 13.61 11.05 19.91
C VAL A 258 12.62 12.00 19.27
N VAL A 259 11.42 11.50 18.93
CA VAL A 259 10.30 12.27 18.37
C VAL A 259 9.05 12.12 19.22
#